data_89d28062e8fd5343af7052d42ed69d0c
#
_entry.id   89d28062e8fd5343af7052d42ed69d0c
#
_cell.length_a   1.000
_cell.length_b   1.000
_cell.length_c   1.000
_cell.angle_alpha   90.00
_cell.angle_beta   90.00
_cell.angle_gamma   90.00
#
_symmetry.space_group_name_H-M   'P 1'
#
loop_
_entity.id
_entity.type
_entity.pdbx_description
1 polymer ?
#
loop_
_entity_poly.entity_id
_entity_poly.type
_entity_poly.pdbx_seq_one_letter_code
_entity_poly.pdbx_strand_id
1 'polypeptide(L)'
;SPRVREARRVNLRLLLSQHETKCTKCTRSGNCKLQQLTNDYNLLGDHYIDDLKNIPTDYSNPVVRIENRCVKCMRCIQVCEKIQGMGIWDLMGTGTRTTVGVAHTRTLGESDCTFCGQCITHCPVGGLQEHDDTGKVFDALANKDRITVVQVAPAVRAAWAEFYHLDPKFATAERM
;
A
#
# COMPACT_ATOMS: atom_id res chain seq x y z
N SER A 1 -32.61 5.47 -0.63
CA SER A 1 -33.38 6.72 -0.46
C SER A 1 -32.42 7.93 -0.44
N PRO A 2 -32.89 9.15 -0.72
CA PRO A 2 -32.07 10.38 -0.68
C PRO A 2 -31.36 10.58 0.66
N ARG A 3 -32.04 10.30 1.77
CA ARG A 3 -31.50 10.42 3.13
C ARG A 3 -30.28 9.49 3.35
N VAL A 4 -30.34 8.26 2.84
CA VAL A 4 -29.21 7.32 2.93
C VAL A 4 -28.03 7.80 2.07
N ARG A 5 -28.33 8.35 0.89
CA ARG A 5 -27.30 8.90 0.01
C ARG A 5 -26.57 10.08 0.68
N GLU A 6 -27.30 10.96 1.32
CA GLU A 6 -26.71 12.10 2.05
C GLU A 6 -25.87 11.66 3.23
N ALA A 7 -26.34 10.71 4.04
CA ALA A 7 -25.55 10.15 5.15
C ALA A 7 -24.22 9.53 4.66
N ARG A 8 -24.24 8.79 3.54
CA ARG A 8 -23.04 8.25 2.93
C ARG A 8 -22.08 9.34 2.43
N ARG A 9 -22.63 10.41 1.87
CA ARG A 9 -21.85 11.56 1.41
C ARG A 9 -21.10 12.22 2.56
N VAL A 10 -21.78 12.46 3.70
CA VAL A 10 -21.15 12.99 4.92
C VAL A 10 -20.02 12.09 5.41
N ASN A 11 -20.25 10.76 5.49
CA ASN A 11 -19.25 9.82 5.91
C ASN A 11 -18.03 9.80 4.97
N LEU A 12 -18.23 9.88 3.67
CA LEU A 12 -17.13 9.97 2.70
C LEU A 12 -16.34 11.26 2.87
N ARG A 13 -17.01 12.39 3.12
CA ARG A 13 -16.34 13.66 3.43
C ARG A 13 -15.47 13.58 4.68
N LEU A 14 -15.95 12.93 5.73
CA LEU A 14 -15.16 12.69 6.95
C LEU A 14 -13.94 11.80 6.69
N LEU A 15 -14.04 10.78 5.84
CA LEU A 15 -12.89 9.98 5.43
C LEU A 15 -11.89 10.80 4.61
N LEU A 16 -12.38 11.60 3.67
CA LEU A 16 -11.53 12.42 2.81
C LEU A 16 -10.81 13.54 3.57
N SER A 17 -11.41 14.09 4.65
CA SER A 17 -10.78 15.12 5.48
C SER A 17 -9.52 14.65 6.20
N GLN A 18 -9.30 13.35 6.30
CA GLN A 18 -8.10 12.74 6.90
C GLN A 18 -7.27 11.95 5.87
N HIS A 19 -7.57 12.07 4.59
CA HIS A 19 -6.93 11.30 3.52
C HIS A 19 -6.20 12.22 2.55
N GLU A 20 -4.93 11.92 2.27
CA GLU A 20 -4.17 12.62 1.24
C GLU A 20 -4.72 12.27 -0.15
N THR A 21 -5.44 13.21 -0.77
CA THR A 21 -6.15 13.01 -2.04
C THR A 21 -5.27 13.19 -3.30
N LYS A 22 -3.98 12.88 -3.21
CA LYS A 22 -3.05 12.92 -4.36
C LYS A 22 -3.18 11.65 -5.22
N CYS A 23 -4.37 11.40 -5.77
CA CYS A 23 -4.67 10.18 -6.53
C CYS A 23 -3.76 9.95 -7.73
N THR A 24 -3.33 10.99 -8.41
CA THR A 24 -2.42 10.91 -9.58
C THR A 24 -1.03 10.36 -9.26
N LYS A 25 -0.61 10.43 -7.98
CA LYS A 25 0.66 9.91 -7.47
C LYS A 25 0.48 8.67 -6.59
N CYS A 26 -0.71 8.07 -6.61
CA CYS A 26 -1.05 6.94 -5.76
C CYS A 26 -0.93 5.63 -6.55
N THR A 27 -0.27 4.63 -5.98
CA THR A 27 -0.14 3.29 -6.56
C THR A 27 -1.48 2.58 -6.78
N ARG A 28 -2.53 3.02 -6.06
CA ARG A 28 -3.90 2.51 -6.20
C ARG A 28 -4.78 3.34 -7.14
N SER A 29 -4.23 4.31 -7.87
CA SER A 29 -5.02 5.09 -8.85
C SER A 29 -5.67 4.16 -9.88
N GLY A 30 -6.95 4.35 -10.14
CA GLY A 30 -7.75 3.48 -11.03
C GLY A 30 -8.24 2.17 -10.38
N ASN A 31 -7.64 1.71 -9.28
CA ASN A 31 -8.04 0.51 -8.54
C ASN A 31 -8.22 0.82 -7.03
N CYS A 32 -8.97 1.87 -6.73
CA CYS A 32 -9.22 2.32 -5.37
C CYS A 32 -10.72 2.52 -5.15
N LYS A 33 -11.29 1.77 -4.20
CA LYS A 33 -12.72 1.86 -3.89
C LYS A 33 -13.11 3.23 -3.31
N LEU A 34 -12.21 3.88 -2.57
CA LEU A 34 -12.44 5.24 -2.07
C LEU A 34 -12.52 6.23 -3.24
N GLN A 35 -11.59 6.16 -4.19
CA GLN A 35 -11.60 6.99 -5.40
C GLN A 35 -12.89 6.80 -6.21
N GLN A 36 -13.33 5.56 -6.41
CA GLN A 36 -14.59 5.25 -7.09
C GLN A 36 -15.78 5.89 -6.37
N LEU A 37 -15.90 5.67 -5.05
CA LEU A 37 -16.99 6.24 -4.25
C LEU A 37 -16.96 7.78 -4.25
N THR A 38 -15.79 8.38 -4.24
CA THR A 38 -15.63 9.84 -4.33
C THR A 38 -16.16 10.38 -5.64
N ASN A 39 -15.92 9.69 -6.75
CA ASN A 39 -16.50 10.00 -8.06
C ASN A 39 -18.01 9.82 -8.07
N ASP A 40 -18.52 8.67 -7.59
CA ASP A 40 -19.96 8.34 -7.57
C ASP A 40 -20.80 9.36 -6.77
N TYR A 41 -20.20 9.96 -5.75
CA TYR A 41 -20.82 10.97 -4.90
C TYR A 41 -20.46 12.42 -5.26
N ASN A 42 -19.66 12.61 -6.33
CA ASN A 42 -19.22 13.92 -6.81
C ASN A 42 -18.52 14.76 -5.72
N LEU A 43 -17.52 14.16 -5.07
CA LEU A 43 -16.77 14.78 -3.97
C LEU A 43 -15.33 15.19 -4.37
N LEU A 44 -14.95 15.03 -5.63
CA LEU A 44 -13.58 15.34 -6.11
C LEU A 44 -13.23 16.83 -6.02
N GLY A 45 -14.23 17.69 -6.12
CA GLY A 45 -14.05 19.16 -6.04
C GLY A 45 -14.10 19.71 -4.61
N ASP A 46 -14.43 18.88 -3.62
CA ASP A 46 -14.48 19.31 -2.23
C ASP A 46 -13.02 19.44 -1.71
N HIS A 47 -12.61 20.67 -1.43
CA HIS A 47 -11.33 20.95 -0.77
C HIS A 47 -11.50 20.78 0.74
N TYR A 48 -10.73 19.85 1.29
CA TYR A 48 -10.60 19.70 2.74
C TYR A 48 -9.36 20.49 3.19
N ILE A 49 -9.49 21.20 4.31
CA ILE A 49 -8.36 21.91 4.91
C ILE A 49 -7.31 20.87 5.26
N ASP A 50 -6.13 21.01 4.69
CA ASP A 50 -5.00 20.10 4.89
C ASP A 50 -4.37 20.30 6.29
N ASP A 51 -5.09 19.91 7.34
CA ASP A 51 -4.50 19.71 8.67
C ASP A 51 -3.73 18.39 8.78
N LEU A 52 -3.42 17.78 7.62
CA LEU A 52 -2.62 16.56 7.57
C LEU A 52 -1.21 16.87 8.04
N LYS A 53 -0.78 16.19 9.08
CA LYS A 53 0.59 16.29 9.59
C LYS A 53 1.57 15.90 8.49
N ASN A 54 2.63 16.67 8.35
CA ASN A 54 3.73 16.28 7.49
C ASN A 54 4.51 15.14 8.18
N ILE A 55 4.07 13.91 7.94
CA ILE A 55 4.69 12.71 8.49
C ILE A 55 5.66 12.18 7.44
N PRO A 56 6.96 12.12 7.75
CA PRO A 56 7.93 11.56 6.82
C PRO A 56 7.62 10.09 6.56
N THR A 57 7.67 9.69 5.29
CA THR A 57 7.50 8.29 4.89
C THR A 57 8.84 7.58 5.03
N ASP A 58 8.85 6.44 5.73
CA ASP A 58 10.02 5.58 5.85
C ASP A 58 10.12 4.66 4.61
N TYR A 59 11.17 4.84 3.83
CA TYR A 59 11.51 4.03 2.66
C TYR A 59 12.65 3.04 2.93
N SER A 60 13.05 2.82 4.17
CA SER A 60 14.14 1.90 4.51
C SER A 60 13.77 0.42 4.40
N ASN A 61 12.48 0.12 4.28
CA ASN A 61 11.92 -1.22 4.30
C ASN A 61 11.21 -1.58 2.99
N PRO A 62 11.10 -2.88 2.63
CA PRO A 62 10.35 -3.34 1.45
C PRO A 62 8.86 -2.98 1.48
N VAL A 63 8.28 -2.81 2.66
CA VAL A 63 6.90 -2.37 2.88
C VAL A 63 6.92 -0.92 3.32
N VAL A 64 6.39 -0.03 2.51
CA VAL A 64 6.30 1.41 2.77
C VAL A 64 4.91 1.76 3.28
N ARG A 65 4.85 2.53 4.37
CA ARG A 65 3.59 3.02 4.93
C ARG A 65 3.46 4.52 4.74
N ILE A 66 2.37 4.93 4.09
CA ILE A 66 1.98 6.33 3.93
C ILE A 66 0.79 6.60 4.86
N GLU A 67 1.07 7.18 6.00
CA GLU A 67 0.08 7.35 7.08
C GLU A 67 -1.13 8.18 6.65
N ASN A 68 -0.90 9.28 5.98
CA ASN A 68 -1.94 10.19 5.50
C ASN A 68 -2.88 9.59 4.42
N ARG A 69 -2.56 8.39 3.91
CA ARG A 69 -3.45 7.65 3.01
C ARG A 69 -4.24 6.55 3.71
N CYS A 70 -4.00 6.33 5.00
CA CYS A 70 -4.65 5.29 5.76
C CYS A 70 -6.09 5.69 6.12
N VAL A 71 -7.08 4.88 5.71
CA VAL A 71 -8.50 5.05 6.09
C VAL A 71 -8.89 4.26 7.34
N LYS A 72 -7.92 3.75 8.07
CA LYS A 72 -8.08 3.05 9.37
C LYS A 72 -9.05 1.86 9.29
N CYS A 73 -9.09 1.14 8.17
CA CYS A 73 -9.97 0.00 7.94
C CYS A 73 -9.54 -1.30 8.65
N MET A 74 -8.36 -1.32 9.28
CA MET A 74 -7.79 -2.42 10.06
C MET A 74 -7.56 -3.74 9.30
N ARG A 75 -7.68 -3.79 7.97
CA ARG A 75 -7.47 -5.01 7.19
C ARG A 75 -6.04 -5.54 7.31
N CYS A 76 -5.04 -4.65 7.35
CA CYS A 76 -3.63 -5.02 7.55
C CYS A 76 -3.40 -5.66 8.93
N ILE A 77 -4.06 -5.18 9.98
CA ILE A 77 -4.02 -5.79 11.31
C ILE A 77 -4.61 -7.21 11.23
N GLN A 78 -5.82 -7.34 10.70
CA GLN A 78 -6.52 -8.62 10.62
C GLN A 78 -5.75 -9.68 9.82
N VAL A 79 -5.20 -9.33 8.67
CA VAL A 79 -4.43 -10.29 7.85
C VAL A 79 -3.12 -10.65 8.52
N CYS A 80 -2.44 -9.70 9.16
CA CYS A 80 -1.17 -9.94 9.82
C CYS A 80 -1.32 -10.81 11.08
N GLU A 81 -2.35 -10.54 11.88
CA GLU A 81 -2.61 -11.28 13.12
C GLU A 81 -3.24 -12.66 12.85
N LYS A 82 -4.35 -12.69 12.08
CA LYS A 82 -5.19 -13.89 11.99
C LYS A 82 -4.79 -14.85 10.88
N ILE A 83 -4.19 -14.35 9.80
CA ILE A 83 -3.80 -15.18 8.65
C ILE A 83 -2.31 -15.48 8.69
N GLN A 84 -1.47 -14.46 8.92
CA GLN A 84 -0.02 -14.63 8.95
C GLN A 84 0.52 -15.02 10.33
N GLY A 85 -0.26 -14.81 11.41
CA GLY A 85 0.15 -15.11 12.78
C GLY A 85 1.26 -14.21 13.32
N MET A 86 1.56 -13.09 12.67
CA MET A 86 2.71 -12.23 13.03
C MET A 86 2.35 -11.08 13.98
N GLY A 87 1.12 -10.52 13.90
CA GLY A 87 0.66 -9.47 14.79
C GLY A 87 1.51 -8.18 14.79
N ILE A 88 2.10 -7.80 13.65
CA ILE A 88 3.00 -6.64 13.56
C ILE A 88 2.25 -5.31 13.64
N TRP A 89 1.10 -5.24 12.95
CA TRP A 89 0.28 -4.04 12.88
C TRP A 89 -0.71 -3.98 14.04
N ASP A 90 -0.87 -2.78 14.62
CA ASP A 90 -1.83 -2.55 15.71
C ASP A 90 -2.43 -1.14 15.62
N LEU A 91 -3.49 -0.90 16.39
CA LEU A 91 -4.08 0.42 16.59
C LEU A 91 -3.26 1.19 17.62
N MET A 92 -2.89 2.41 17.27
CA MET A 92 -2.15 3.31 18.13
C MET A 92 -2.94 4.60 18.34
N GLY A 93 -2.78 5.19 19.52
CA GLY A 93 -3.47 6.43 19.88
C GLY A 93 -4.96 6.23 20.17
N THR A 94 -5.65 7.34 20.43
CA THR A 94 -7.07 7.37 20.78
C THR A 94 -7.79 8.53 20.09
N GLY A 95 -9.09 8.38 19.84
CA GLY A 95 -9.92 9.41 19.24
C GLY A 95 -9.43 9.82 17.84
N THR A 96 -9.29 11.10 17.60
CA THR A 96 -8.81 11.65 16.31
C THR A 96 -7.35 11.29 16.00
N ARG A 97 -6.56 10.95 17.04
CA ARG A 97 -5.17 10.53 16.92
C ARG A 97 -5.00 9.04 16.64
N THR A 98 -6.10 8.28 16.53
CA THR A 98 -6.02 6.86 16.20
C THR A 98 -5.36 6.68 14.84
N THR A 99 -4.35 5.82 14.79
CA THR A 99 -3.66 5.41 13.57
C THR A 99 -3.35 3.92 13.60
N VAL A 100 -3.02 3.34 12.46
CA VAL A 100 -2.50 1.98 12.37
C VAL A 100 -0.99 2.06 12.27
N GLY A 101 -0.27 1.38 13.11
CA GLY A 101 1.19 1.40 13.13
C GLY A 101 1.77 0.11 13.69
N VAL A 102 3.08 0.09 13.87
CA VAL A 102 3.77 -0.99 14.58
C VAL A 102 3.68 -0.71 16.08
N ALA A 103 3.35 -1.73 16.87
CA ALA A 103 3.21 -1.62 18.31
C ALA A 103 4.44 -0.95 18.95
N HIS A 104 4.22 -0.19 20.02
CA HIS A 104 5.26 0.54 20.78
C HIS A 104 6.01 1.61 19.96
N THR A 105 5.38 2.22 18.94
CA THR A 105 6.00 3.26 18.10
C THR A 105 7.30 2.85 17.39
N ARG A 106 7.56 1.55 17.29
CA ARG A 106 8.70 1.03 16.56
C ARG A 106 8.54 1.24 15.05
N THR A 107 9.65 1.29 14.34
CA THR A 107 9.66 1.17 12.88
C THR A 107 9.39 -0.27 12.45
N LEU A 108 9.02 -0.46 11.19
CA LEU A 108 8.78 -1.81 10.68
C LEU A 108 10.06 -2.67 10.69
N GLY A 109 11.22 -2.05 10.47
CA GLY A 109 12.53 -2.72 10.51
C GLY A 109 12.98 -3.14 11.91
N GLU A 110 12.43 -2.52 12.97
CA GLU A 110 12.69 -2.89 14.37
C GLU A 110 11.73 -3.97 14.89
N SER A 111 10.82 -4.43 14.03
CA SER A 111 9.85 -5.48 14.37
C SER A 111 10.24 -6.80 13.74
N ASP A 112 9.65 -7.90 14.20
CA ASP A 112 9.86 -9.24 13.64
C ASP A 112 9.08 -9.46 12.32
N CYS A 113 8.92 -8.41 11.50
CA CYS A 113 8.19 -8.46 10.26
C CYS A 113 8.94 -9.29 9.21
N THR A 114 8.27 -10.28 8.62
CA THR A 114 8.83 -11.12 7.54
C THR A 114 8.72 -10.48 6.15
N PHE A 115 8.19 -9.26 6.06
CA PHE A 115 7.96 -8.53 4.81
C PHE A 115 7.17 -9.32 3.75
N CYS A 116 6.24 -10.17 4.17
CA CYS A 116 5.44 -11.04 3.27
C CYS A 116 4.52 -10.28 2.31
N GLY A 117 4.30 -8.98 2.49
CA GLY A 117 3.49 -8.13 1.62
C GLY A 117 1.96 -8.30 1.71
N GLN A 118 1.45 -9.22 2.53
CA GLN A 118 -0.01 -9.46 2.63
C GLN A 118 -0.79 -8.24 3.10
N CYS A 119 -0.19 -7.39 3.92
CA CYS A 119 -0.80 -6.12 4.33
C CYS A 119 -0.97 -5.14 3.17
N ILE A 120 -0.09 -5.17 2.16
CA ILE A 120 -0.19 -4.35 0.94
C ILE A 120 -1.36 -4.82 0.10
N THR A 121 -1.48 -6.12 -0.17
CA THR A 121 -2.54 -6.70 -1.02
C THR A 121 -3.94 -6.46 -0.43
N HIS A 122 -4.06 -6.45 0.90
CA HIS A 122 -5.33 -6.22 1.60
C HIS A 122 -5.63 -4.73 1.85
N CYS A 123 -4.69 -3.81 1.61
CA CYS A 123 -4.94 -2.39 1.75
C CYS A 123 -5.87 -1.88 0.65
N PRO A 124 -7.07 -1.34 0.97
CA PRO A 124 -8.02 -0.88 -0.04
C PRO A 124 -7.66 0.45 -0.67
N VAL A 125 -6.66 1.13 -0.12
CA VAL A 125 -6.14 2.43 -0.55
C VAL A 125 -4.61 2.37 -0.64
N GLY A 126 -3.94 3.42 -1.08
CA GLY A 126 -2.47 3.47 -1.14
C GLY A 126 -1.78 3.78 0.19
N GLY A 127 -2.33 3.30 1.31
CA GLY A 127 -1.73 3.51 2.64
C GLY A 127 -0.55 2.59 2.94
N LEU A 128 -0.50 1.44 2.29
CA LEU A 128 0.63 0.51 2.29
C LEU A 128 0.97 0.19 0.84
N GLN A 129 2.24 0.21 0.52
CA GLN A 129 2.75 -0.07 -0.82
C GLN A 129 4.13 -0.74 -0.74
N GLU A 130 4.55 -1.34 -1.83
CA GLU A 130 5.90 -1.84 -2.04
C GLU A 130 6.89 -0.68 -2.18
N HIS A 131 8.14 -0.93 -1.80
CA HIS A 131 9.24 -0.04 -2.10
C HIS A 131 9.64 -0.22 -3.58
N ASP A 132 9.62 0.85 -4.34
CA ASP A 132 9.96 0.83 -5.77
C ASP A 132 11.46 1.08 -5.95
N ASP A 133 12.18 0.04 -6.29
CA ASP A 133 13.62 0.07 -6.62
C ASP A 133 13.89 0.05 -8.13
N THR A 134 12.86 0.18 -8.98
CA THR A 134 12.98 0.09 -10.44
C THR A 134 14.03 1.07 -10.98
N GLY A 135 14.04 2.31 -10.51
CA GLY A 135 15.04 3.31 -10.91
C GLY A 135 16.46 2.87 -10.59
N LYS A 136 16.72 2.35 -9.39
CA LYS A 136 18.05 1.85 -8.98
C LYS A 136 18.52 0.68 -9.85
N VAL A 137 17.58 -0.20 -10.27
CA VAL A 137 17.90 -1.31 -11.17
C VAL A 137 18.30 -0.80 -12.54
N PHE A 138 17.56 0.15 -13.12
CA PHE A 138 17.91 0.75 -14.41
C PHE A 138 19.24 1.49 -14.35
N ASP A 139 19.54 2.22 -13.29
CA ASP A 139 20.83 2.88 -13.08
C ASP A 139 21.98 1.85 -13.00
N ALA A 140 21.74 0.73 -12.32
CA ALA A 140 22.74 -0.35 -12.24
C ALA A 140 22.98 -1.01 -13.61
N LEU A 141 21.92 -1.25 -14.40
CA LEU A 141 22.02 -1.81 -15.75
C LEU A 141 22.71 -0.85 -16.73
N ALA A 142 22.54 0.45 -16.57
CA ALA A 142 23.19 1.46 -17.41
C ALA A 142 24.70 1.61 -17.10
N ASN A 143 25.15 1.17 -15.93
CA ASN A 143 26.54 1.29 -15.51
C ASN A 143 27.38 0.16 -16.11
N LYS A 144 28.27 0.51 -17.07
CA LYS A 144 29.14 -0.45 -17.77
C LYS A 144 30.23 -1.08 -16.90
N ASP A 145 30.53 -0.48 -15.74
CA ASP A 145 31.56 -0.96 -14.82
C ASP A 145 31.00 -1.98 -13.80
N ARG A 146 29.71 -2.32 -13.90
CA ARG A 146 29.02 -3.24 -13.00
C ARG A 146 28.41 -4.42 -13.76
N ILE A 147 28.53 -5.59 -13.18
CA ILE A 147 27.80 -6.79 -13.62
C ILE A 147 26.56 -6.90 -12.73
N THR A 148 25.38 -6.74 -13.34
CA THR A 148 24.13 -6.89 -12.63
C THR A 148 23.66 -8.33 -12.71
N VAL A 149 23.43 -8.98 -11.56
CA VAL A 149 22.96 -10.35 -11.45
C VAL A 149 21.61 -10.37 -10.75
N VAL A 150 20.67 -11.12 -11.31
CA VAL A 150 19.35 -11.35 -10.73
C VAL A 150 19.26 -12.73 -10.12
N GLN A 151 18.79 -12.81 -8.88
CA GLN A 151 18.40 -14.06 -8.25
C GLN A 151 16.88 -14.12 -8.13
N VAL A 152 16.27 -15.12 -8.75
CA VAL A 152 14.81 -15.30 -8.76
C VAL A 152 14.43 -16.57 -8.00
N ALA A 153 13.54 -16.44 -7.03
CA ALA A 153 13.01 -17.59 -6.30
C ALA A 153 12.17 -18.49 -7.24
N PRO A 154 12.23 -19.83 -7.10
CA PRO A 154 11.52 -20.75 -7.99
C PRO A 154 10.01 -20.50 -8.09
N ALA A 155 9.37 -20.12 -6.99
CA ALA A 155 7.93 -19.80 -6.96
C ALA A 155 7.59 -18.56 -7.80
N VAL A 156 8.45 -17.53 -7.78
CA VAL A 156 8.25 -16.30 -8.57
C VAL A 156 8.33 -16.62 -10.06
N ARG A 157 9.18 -17.54 -10.47
CA ARG A 157 9.30 -17.99 -11.87
C ARG A 157 7.97 -18.57 -12.40
N ALA A 158 7.30 -19.41 -11.60
CA ALA A 158 6.01 -19.97 -11.96
C ALA A 158 4.92 -18.89 -12.05
N ALA A 159 4.88 -17.97 -11.06
CA ALA A 159 3.94 -16.87 -11.05
C ALA A 159 4.11 -15.91 -12.23
N TRP A 160 5.33 -15.73 -12.73
CA TRP A 160 5.62 -14.91 -13.90
C TRP A 160 5.01 -15.48 -15.18
N ALA A 161 5.15 -16.78 -15.39
CA ALA A 161 4.53 -17.44 -16.54
C ALA A 161 3.00 -17.24 -16.53
N GLU A 162 2.37 -17.41 -15.37
CA GLU A 162 0.93 -17.19 -15.20
C GLU A 162 0.54 -15.74 -15.47
N PHE A 163 1.26 -14.79 -14.90
CA PHE A 163 0.98 -13.34 -15.05
C PHE A 163 1.04 -12.87 -16.51
N TYR A 164 2.02 -13.35 -17.27
CA TYR A 164 2.19 -13.01 -18.69
C TYR A 164 1.45 -13.95 -19.63
N HIS A 165 0.61 -14.87 -19.12
CA HIS A 165 -0.12 -15.87 -19.90
C HIS A 165 0.80 -16.70 -20.81
N LEU A 166 2.01 -17.00 -20.35
CA LEU A 166 2.98 -17.84 -21.06
C LEU A 166 2.80 -19.29 -20.68
N ASP A 167 3.04 -20.21 -21.62
CA ASP A 167 3.15 -21.63 -21.27
C ASP A 167 4.22 -21.82 -20.19
N PRO A 168 3.94 -22.50 -19.08
CA PRO A 168 4.93 -22.76 -18.01
C PRO A 168 6.25 -23.34 -18.50
N LYS A 169 6.25 -24.05 -19.64
CA LYS A 169 7.44 -24.54 -20.31
C LYS A 169 8.40 -23.44 -20.78
N PHE A 170 7.92 -22.22 -20.97
CA PHE A 170 8.75 -21.07 -21.32
C PHE A 170 9.41 -20.37 -20.14
N ALA A 171 8.92 -20.59 -18.93
CA ALA A 171 9.50 -20.01 -17.72
C ALA A 171 10.69 -20.85 -17.21
N THR A 172 11.66 -21.09 -18.08
CA THR A 172 12.92 -21.77 -17.72
C THR A 172 13.95 -20.77 -17.20
N ALA A 173 14.90 -21.24 -16.40
CA ALA A 173 15.97 -20.39 -15.86
C ALA A 173 16.82 -19.72 -16.95
N GLU A 174 16.87 -20.30 -18.14
CA GLU A 174 17.65 -19.79 -19.28
C GLU A 174 16.94 -18.65 -20.04
N ARG A 175 15.65 -18.45 -19.81
CA ARG A 175 14.82 -17.46 -20.53
C ARG A 175 14.38 -16.27 -19.67
N MET A 176 14.72 -16.30 -18.41
CA MET A 176 14.50 -15.24 -17.45
C MET A 176 15.79 -14.47 -17.22
#